data_75443fb0b22098304b17c1ae7647b77a
#
_entry.id   75443fb0b22098304b17c1ae7647b77a
#
_cell.length_a   1.000
_cell.length_b   1.000
_cell.length_c   1.000
_cell.angle_alpha   90.00
_cell.angle_beta   90.00
_cell.angle_gamma   90.00
#
_symmetry.space_group_name_H-M   'P 1'
#
loop_
_entity.id
_entity.type
_entity.pdbx_description
1 polymer ?
#
loop_
_entity_poly.entity_id
_entity_poly.type
_entity_poly.pdbx_seq_one_letter_code
_entity_poly.pdbx_strand_id
1 'polypeptide(L)'
;MSESLLIILGDGPTFASAIAIAKRAHPTSVLRTERLMPSDIANTTMDFLDECDPAMTSVFAAIGMHALNYARFDLWAKLRLRGMRIASLIDPSAHVDPTASIGENCLIESGVSIGPNATVAAGTIIQSGVGLSADAKIGKFSWIGMNSTVGAGAAVGSHVVLGAGVHIASGVTIGAHCEIVQPGLFAKSLNEGTFISPQFTEPARVYRVAAVSPASSSNLMWQGTP
;
A
#
# COMPACT_ATOMS: atom_id res chain seq x y z
N MET A 1 25.70 23.57 0.09
CA MET A 1 24.91 22.45 0.66
C MET A 1 24.18 21.84 -0.53
N SER A 2 24.48 20.60 -0.90
CA SER A 2 23.78 19.92 -2.00
C SER A 2 22.33 19.65 -1.58
N GLU A 3 21.39 20.12 -2.39
CA GLU A 3 19.96 19.89 -2.15
C GLU A 3 19.62 18.41 -2.37
N SER A 4 18.83 17.81 -1.46
CA SER A 4 18.36 16.45 -1.61
C SER A 4 17.27 16.38 -2.69
N LEU A 5 17.31 15.35 -3.53
CA LEU A 5 16.32 15.10 -4.57
C LEU A 5 15.30 14.07 -4.08
N LEU A 6 14.02 14.41 -4.18
CA LEU A 6 12.92 13.47 -3.97
C LEU A 6 12.16 13.26 -5.28
N ILE A 7 12.12 12.01 -5.74
CA ILE A 7 11.42 11.64 -6.98
C ILE A 7 10.17 10.86 -6.61
N ILE A 8 9.02 11.31 -7.10
CA ILE A 8 7.74 10.60 -6.94
C ILE A 8 7.35 10.02 -8.28
N LEU A 9 7.16 8.68 -8.32
CA LEU A 9 6.73 7.95 -9.51
C LEU A 9 5.33 7.38 -9.29
N GLY A 10 4.44 7.60 -10.23
CA GLY A 10 3.10 7.05 -10.14
C GLY A 10 2.06 7.78 -10.96
N ASP A 11 0.80 7.47 -10.71
CA ASP A 11 -0.34 8.12 -11.36
C ASP A 11 -1.59 8.14 -10.47
N GLY A 12 -2.57 8.97 -10.86
CA GLY A 12 -3.86 9.05 -10.20
C GLY A 12 -3.88 9.78 -8.86
N PRO A 13 -4.93 9.55 -8.04
CA PRO A 13 -5.13 10.28 -6.79
C PRO A 13 -4.00 10.10 -5.77
N THR A 14 -3.44 8.90 -5.65
CA THR A 14 -2.32 8.62 -4.73
C THR A 14 -1.08 9.41 -5.11
N PHE A 15 -0.80 9.55 -6.40
CA PHE A 15 0.30 10.38 -6.90
C PHE A 15 0.09 11.86 -6.56
N ALA A 16 -1.12 12.37 -6.74
CA ALA A 16 -1.46 13.74 -6.38
C ALA A 16 -1.31 13.99 -4.86
N SER A 17 -1.81 13.07 -4.02
CA SER A 17 -1.64 13.14 -2.56
C SER A 17 -0.17 13.11 -2.15
N ALA A 18 0.63 12.22 -2.73
CA ALA A 18 2.05 12.10 -2.46
C ALA A 18 2.81 13.40 -2.78
N ILE A 19 2.53 14.03 -3.93
CA ILE A 19 3.13 15.32 -4.31
C ILE A 19 2.75 16.41 -3.31
N ALA A 20 1.48 16.49 -2.94
CA ALA A 20 1.00 17.49 -2.00
C ALA A 20 1.64 17.34 -0.60
N ILE A 21 1.79 16.12 -0.12
CA ILE A 21 2.44 15.81 1.16
C ILE A 21 3.95 16.08 1.07
N ALA A 22 4.61 15.65 0.00
CA ALA A 22 6.04 15.89 -0.19
C ALA A 22 6.40 17.39 -0.11
N LYS A 23 5.61 18.24 -0.76
CA LYS A 23 5.80 19.70 -0.70
C LYS A 23 5.70 20.28 0.72
N ARG A 24 4.84 19.71 1.57
CA ARG A 24 4.68 20.15 2.97
C ARG A 24 5.71 19.53 3.91
N ALA A 25 6.03 18.26 3.72
CA ALA A 25 6.93 17.52 4.60
C ALA A 25 8.43 17.75 4.27
N HIS A 26 8.75 18.05 3.01
CA HIS A 26 10.13 18.21 2.51
C HIS A 26 10.30 19.53 1.74
N PRO A 27 10.07 20.70 2.38
CA PRO A 27 10.05 22.00 1.69
C PRO A 27 11.42 22.41 1.12
N THR A 28 12.50 21.80 1.58
CA THR A 28 13.88 22.09 1.15
C THR A 28 14.43 21.10 0.12
N SER A 29 13.68 20.05 -0.19
CA SER A 29 14.11 19.07 -1.21
C SER A 29 13.67 19.53 -2.61
N VAL A 30 14.52 19.26 -3.60
CA VAL A 30 14.11 19.36 -5.00
C VAL A 30 13.12 18.23 -5.28
N LEU A 31 11.93 18.57 -5.73
CA LEU A 31 10.88 17.59 -6.05
C LEU A 31 10.82 17.36 -7.55
N ARG A 32 11.09 16.13 -7.98
CA ARG A 32 10.85 15.65 -9.34
C ARG A 32 9.67 14.69 -9.34
N THR A 33 8.82 14.79 -10.36
CA THR A 33 7.64 13.93 -10.48
C THR A 33 7.63 13.29 -11.86
N GLU A 34 7.44 11.96 -11.90
CA GLU A 34 7.36 11.21 -13.14
C GLU A 34 6.06 10.40 -13.17
N ARG A 35 5.26 10.63 -14.20
CA ARG A 35 4.03 9.85 -14.39
C ARG A 35 4.36 8.44 -14.87
N LEU A 36 3.83 7.47 -14.17
CA LEU A 36 3.99 6.07 -14.49
C LEU A 36 2.67 5.35 -14.21
N MET A 37 2.00 4.88 -15.24
CA MET A 37 0.77 4.10 -15.10
C MET A 37 1.07 2.69 -14.60
N PRO A 38 0.17 2.07 -13.84
CA PRO A 38 0.34 0.68 -13.38
C PRO A 38 0.60 -0.33 -14.51
N SER A 39 -0.02 -0.12 -15.69
CA SER A 39 0.20 -0.95 -16.90
C SER A 39 1.63 -0.90 -17.43
N ASP A 40 2.32 0.21 -17.22
CA ASP A 40 3.62 0.48 -17.84
C ASP A 40 4.79 0.05 -16.96
N ILE A 41 4.53 -0.26 -15.68
CA ILE A 41 5.56 -0.63 -14.71
C ILE A 41 6.43 -1.77 -15.23
N ALA A 42 5.82 -2.80 -15.85
CA ALA A 42 6.56 -3.96 -16.34
C ALA A 42 7.61 -3.58 -17.39
N ASN A 43 7.28 -2.66 -18.29
CA ASN A 43 8.05 -2.34 -19.49
C ASN A 43 8.92 -1.08 -19.35
N THR A 44 8.76 -0.32 -18.25
CA THR A 44 9.53 0.92 -18.05
C THR A 44 10.94 0.62 -17.58
N THR A 45 11.95 1.17 -18.29
CA THR A 45 13.36 1.00 -17.93
C THR A 45 13.80 1.89 -16.78
N MET A 46 13.18 3.06 -16.61
CA MET A 46 13.54 4.07 -15.60
C MET A 46 15.01 4.55 -15.68
N ASP A 47 15.56 4.61 -16.88
CA ASP A 47 16.99 4.96 -17.11
C ASP A 47 17.36 6.34 -16.61
N PHE A 48 16.38 7.24 -16.46
CA PHE A 48 16.58 8.56 -15.85
C PHE A 48 17.06 8.50 -14.38
N LEU A 49 16.92 7.35 -13.72
CA LEU A 49 17.44 7.15 -12.35
C LEU A 49 18.96 6.89 -12.36
N ASP A 50 19.51 6.41 -13.45
CA ASP A 50 20.95 6.10 -13.57
C ASP A 50 21.80 7.37 -13.57
N GLU A 51 21.19 8.52 -13.90
CA GLU A 51 21.81 9.85 -13.84
C GLU A 51 21.77 10.48 -12.42
N CYS A 52 21.03 9.85 -11.48
CA CYS A 52 20.83 10.40 -10.15
C CYS A 52 21.91 9.88 -9.19
N ASP A 53 22.41 10.75 -8.32
CA ASP A 53 23.25 10.34 -7.19
C ASP A 53 22.41 9.59 -6.14
N PRO A 54 22.62 8.27 -5.94
CA PRO A 54 21.82 7.51 -4.97
C PRO A 54 21.96 7.99 -3.52
N ALA A 55 23.07 8.64 -3.18
CA ALA A 55 23.29 9.19 -1.84
C ALA A 55 22.42 10.42 -1.55
N MET A 56 22.10 11.18 -2.60
CA MET A 56 21.32 12.43 -2.52
C MET A 56 19.90 12.27 -3.00
N THR A 57 19.54 11.13 -3.59
CA THR A 57 18.23 10.88 -4.19
C THR A 57 17.42 9.88 -3.38
N SER A 58 16.17 10.24 -3.09
CA SER A 58 15.17 9.32 -2.55
C SER A 58 14.00 9.22 -3.52
N VAL A 59 13.37 8.04 -3.56
CA VAL A 59 12.24 7.79 -4.46
C VAL A 59 11.02 7.34 -3.67
N PHE A 60 9.81 7.62 -4.21
CA PHE A 60 8.56 7.16 -3.65
C PHE A 60 7.66 6.58 -4.75
N ALA A 61 7.18 5.35 -4.57
CA ALA A 61 6.25 4.68 -5.48
C ALA A 61 4.80 5.04 -5.11
N ALA A 62 4.18 5.94 -5.87
CA ALA A 62 2.86 6.50 -5.60
C ALA A 62 1.77 5.85 -6.48
N ILE A 63 1.58 4.54 -6.35
CA ILE A 63 0.55 3.75 -7.03
C ILE A 63 -0.58 3.42 -6.06
N GLY A 64 -1.83 3.58 -6.48
CA GLY A 64 -3.02 3.28 -5.68
C GLY A 64 -3.31 1.78 -5.48
N MET A 65 -4.59 1.44 -5.24
CA MET A 65 -5.06 0.10 -4.87
C MET A 65 -5.07 -0.93 -6.02
N HIS A 66 -4.36 -0.72 -7.09
CA HIS A 66 -4.41 -1.60 -8.27
C HIS A 66 -3.94 -3.02 -7.91
N ALA A 67 -4.73 -4.02 -8.32
CA ALA A 67 -4.43 -5.44 -8.13
C ALA A 67 -4.05 -5.78 -6.67
N LEU A 68 -4.87 -5.41 -5.70
CA LEU A 68 -4.56 -5.57 -4.27
C LEU A 68 -3.17 -5.03 -3.91
N ASN A 69 -2.84 -3.85 -4.41
CA ASN A 69 -1.57 -3.15 -4.18
C ASN A 69 -0.33 -3.81 -4.80
N TYR A 70 -0.47 -4.86 -5.62
CA TYR A 70 0.68 -5.51 -6.28
C TYR A 70 1.39 -4.59 -7.26
N ALA A 71 0.69 -3.72 -7.99
CA ALA A 71 1.33 -2.76 -8.88
C ALA A 71 2.30 -1.82 -8.11
N ARG A 72 1.94 -1.40 -6.88
CA ARG A 72 2.84 -0.63 -6.01
C ARG A 72 4.02 -1.46 -5.51
N PHE A 73 3.79 -2.74 -5.19
CA PHE A 73 4.87 -3.67 -4.83
C PHE A 73 5.85 -3.85 -5.99
N ASP A 74 5.38 -4.04 -7.22
CA ASP A 74 6.23 -4.23 -8.39
C ASP A 74 7.11 -3.01 -8.67
N LEU A 75 6.53 -1.80 -8.58
CA LEU A 75 7.30 -0.57 -8.73
C LEU A 75 8.35 -0.42 -7.62
N TRP A 76 7.95 -0.62 -6.37
CA TRP A 76 8.85 -0.60 -5.23
C TRP A 76 10.00 -1.61 -5.38
N ALA A 77 9.71 -2.85 -5.80
CA ALA A 77 10.72 -3.89 -6.00
C ALA A 77 11.74 -3.50 -7.08
N LYS A 78 11.28 -2.95 -8.22
CA LYS A 78 12.17 -2.43 -9.27
C LYS A 78 13.10 -1.32 -8.75
N LEU A 79 12.57 -0.37 -7.98
CA LEU A 79 13.36 0.72 -7.40
C LEU A 79 14.40 0.19 -6.40
N ARG A 80 14.03 -0.78 -5.57
CA ARG A 80 14.94 -1.44 -4.61
C ARG A 80 16.06 -2.22 -5.32
N LEU A 81 15.74 -2.95 -6.37
CA LEU A 81 16.73 -3.68 -7.17
C LEU A 81 17.75 -2.76 -7.86
N ARG A 82 17.36 -1.50 -8.14
CA ARG A 82 18.28 -0.46 -8.62
C ARG A 82 19.09 0.22 -7.51
N GLY A 83 18.95 -0.21 -6.26
CA GLY A 83 19.69 0.36 -5.14
C GLY A 83 19.19 1.73 -4.67
N MET A 84 18.01 2.18 -5.13
CA MET A 84 17.45 3.48 -4.74
C MET A 84 17.03 3.51 -3.27
N ARG A 85 17.23 4.66 -2.63
CA ARG A 85 16.69 4.93 -1.29
C ARG A 85 15.20 5.19 -1.40
N ILE A 86 14.42 4.45 -0.64
CA ILE A 86 12.95 4.57 -0.66
C ILE A 86 12.50 5.47 0.49
N ALA A 87 11.86 6.60 0.15
CA ALA A 87 11.28 7.51 1.12
C ALA A 87 9.90 7.02 1.60
N SER A 88 9.52 7.43 2.80
CA SER A 88 8.12 7.46 3.24
C SER A 88 7.68 8.91 3.36
N LEU A 89 6.41 9.17 3.04
CA LEU A 89 5.84 10.50 3.07
C LEU A 89 4.80 10.57 4.19
N ILE A 90 5.06 11.42 5.17
CA ILE A 90 4.19 11.63 6.33
C ILE A 90 3.72 13.06 6.33
N ASP A 91 2.42 13.26 6.29
CA ASP A 91 1.84 14.61 6.36
C ASP A 91 2.20 15.26 7.70
N PRO A 92 2.64 16.53 7.73
CA PRO A 92 2.98 17.22 8.98
C PRO A 92 1.83 17.32 9.99
N SER A 93 0.57 17.15 9.56
CA SER A 93 -0.59 17.11 10.45
C SER A 93 -0.90 15.74 11.01
N ALA A 94 -0.20 14.69 10.59
CA ALA A 94 -0.33 13.36 11.18
C ALA A 94 0.35 13.31 12.56
N HIS A 95 -0.31 12.67 13.51
CA HIS A 95 0.27 12.41 14.83
C HIS A 95 0.82 10.99 14.87
N VAL A 96 2.14 10.85 14.98
CA VAL A 96 2.82 9.56 15.07
C VAL A 96 3.50 9.46 16.43
N ASP A 97 3.11 8.47 17.24
CA ASP A 97 3.78 8.23 18.51
C ASP A 97 5.27 7.90 18.30
N PRO A 98 6.19 8.44 19.12
CA PRO A 98 7.63 8.18 18.98
C PRO A 98 8.03 6.70 19.06
N THR A 99 7.23 5.85 19.66
CA THR A 99 7.45 4.40 19.75
C THR A 99 6.90 3.62 18.58
N ALA A 100 6.11 4.27 17.70
CA ALA A 100 5.58 3.63 16.51
C ALA A 100 6.69 3.43 15.44
N SER A 101 6.53 2.38 14.64
CA SER A 101 7.46 2.05 13.57
C SER A 101 6.76 2.16 12.20
N ILE A 102 7.34 2.94 11.31
CA ILE A 102 6.85 3.11 9.93
C ILE A 102 7.92 2.62 8.96
N GLY A 103 7.56 1.67 8.12
CA GLY A 103 8.42 1.13 7.07
C GLY A 103 8.63 2.10 5.91
N GLU A 104 9.43 1.69 4.94
CA GLU A 104 9.68 2.47 3.71
C GLU A 104 8.49 2.46 2.75
N ASN A 105 8.44 3.44 1.86
CA ASN A 105 7.34 3.64 0.89
C ASN A 105 5.95 3.74 1.52
N CYS A 106 5.84 4.21 2.75
CA CYS A 106 4.56 4.48 3.39
C CYS A 106 4.07 5.89 3.06
N LEU A 107 2.78 6.03 2.76
CA LEU A 107 2.09 7.31 2.64
C LEU A 107 1.14 7.46 3.82
N ILE A 108 1.42 8.42 4.69
CA ILE A 108 0.59 8.75 5.85
C ILE A 108 -0.04 10.10 5.58
N GLU A 109 -1.35 10.10 5.36
CA GLU A 109 -2.07 11.31 4.98
C GLU A 109 -2.47 12.18 6.19
N SER A 110 -3.11 13.30 5.91
CA SER A 110 -3.46 14.31 6.91
C SER A 110 -4.40 13.77 8.00
N GLY A 111 -4.20 14.21 9.24
CA GLY A 111 -5.05 13.88 10.38
C GLY A 111 -5.00 12.40 10.82
N VAL A 112 -4.06 11.62 10.30
CA VAL A 112 -3.81 10.25 10.77
C VAL A 112 -3.25 10.29 12.19
N SER A 113 -3.73 9.38 13.04
CA SER A 113 -3.20 9.17 14.39
C SER A 113 -2.66 7.75 14.53
N ILE A 114 -1.38 7.61 14.86
CA ILE A 114 -0.70 6.33 15.06
C ILE A 114 -0.24 6.25 16.52
N GLY A 115 -0.84 5.33 17.25
CA GLY A 115 -0.62 5.15 18.69
C GLY A 115 0.68 4.42 19.05
N PRO A 116 0.97 4.32 20.35
CA PRO A 116 2.19 3.69 20.88
C PRO A 116 2.42 2.26 20.37
N ASN A 117 3.67 1.94 20.05
CA ASN A 117 4.12 0.64 19.56
C ASN A 117 3.40 0.13 18.30
N ALA A 118 2.58 0.95 17.65
CA ALA A 118 1.94 0.56 16.41
C ALA A 118 2.99 0.38 15.31
N THR A 119 2.76 -0.59 14.42
CA THR A 119 3.69 -0.88 13.33
C THR A 119 2.98 -0.78 11.99
N VAL A 120 3.54 -0.02 11.08
CA VAL A 120 3.09 0.11 9.69
C VAL A 120 4.20 -0.41 8.78
N ALA A 121 3.97 -1.56 8.16
CA ALA A 121 4.98 -2.18 7.31
C ALA A 121 5.10 -1.48 5.94
N ALA A 122 6.20 -1.77 5.24
CA ALA A 122 6.57 -1.12 3.99
C ALA A 122 5.46 -1.11 2.93
N GLY A 123 5.41 -0.05 2.14
CA GLY A 123 4.49 0.11 1.01
C GLY A 123 3.04 0.37 1.39
N THR A 124 2.75 0.64 2.64
CA THR A 124 1.38 0.83 3.15
C THR A 124 0.92 2.27 2.96
N ILE A 125 -0.34 2.43 2.56
CA ILE A 125 -1.00 3.73 2.46
C ILE A 125 -2.06 3.84 3.55
N ILE A 126 -1.95 4.89 4.35
CA ILE A 126 -2.89 5.24 5.42
C ILE A 126 -3.55 6.56 5.04
N GLN A 127 -4.81 6.50 4.68
CA GLN A 127 -5.56 7.66 4.23
C GLN A 127 -5.98 8.58 5.38
N SER A 128 -6.43 9.77 5.00
CA SER A 128 -6.77 10.84 5.94
C SER A 128 -7.75 10.42 7.03
N GLY A 129 -7.50 10.86 8.27
CA GLY A 129 -8.36 10.62 9.42
C GLY A 129 -8.34 9.19 9.98
N VAL A 130 -7.44 8.33 9.52
CA VAL A 130 -7.30 6.96 10.06
C VAL A 130 -6.72 7.00 11.47
N GLY A 131 -7.26 6.16 12.36
CA GLY A 131 -6.73 5.92 13.69
C GLY A 131 -6.15 4.52 13.87
N LEU A 132 -4.88 4.42 14.22
CA LEU A 132 -4.26 3.17 14.67
C LEU A 132 -4.02 3.23 16.17
N SER A 133 -4.63 2.35 16.92
CA SER A 133 -4.46 2.29 18.37
C SER A 133 -3.13 1.66 18.78
N ALA A 134 -2.82 1.67 20.09
CA ALA A 134 -1.61 1.07 20.61
C ALA A 134 -1.45 -0.40 20.18
N ASP A 135 -0.22 -0.80 19.87
CA ASP A 135 0.15 -2.16 19.43
C ASP A 135 -0.55 -2.65 18.13
N ALA A 136 -1.24 -1.78 17.41
CA ALA A 136 -1.85 -2.12 16.12
C ALA A 136 -0.77 -2.47 15.08
N LYS A 137 -1.01 -3.49 14.26
CA LYS A 137 -0.05 -3.97 13.26
C LYS A 137 -0.65 -3.95 11.87
N ILE A 138 -0.02 -3.22 10.95
CA ILE A 138 -0.42 -3.16 9.55
C ILE A 138 0.64 -3.82 8.68
N GLY A 139 0.24 -4.84 7.95
CA GLY A 139 1.11 -5.60 7.05
C GLY A 139 1.52 -4.82 5.79
N LYS A 140 2.50 -5.39 5.06
CA LYS A 140 3.11 -4.75 3.88
C LYS A 140 2.08 -4.52 2.77
N PHE A 141 2.27 -3.42 2.06
CA PHE A 141 1.48 -3.07 0.87
C PHE A 141 -0.03 -3.09 1.11
N SER A 142 -0.47 -2.74 2.30
CA SER A 142 -1.88 -2.61 2.62
C SER A 142 -2.39 -1.20 2.34
N TRP A 143 -3.71 -1.07 2.22
CA TRP A 143 -4.41 0.18 2.03
C TRP A 143 -5.45 0.34 3.13
N ILE A 144 -5.36 1.41 3.90
CA ILE A 144 -6.32 1.73 4.97
C ILE A 144 -7.08 2.98 4.56
N GLY A 145 -8.34 2.80 4.23
CA GLY A 145 -9.22 3.84 3.71
C GLY A 145 -9.58 4.90 4.74
N MET A 146 -10.02 6.06 4.23
CA MET A 146 -10.32 7.25 5.05
C MET A 146 -11.24 6.95 6.24
N ASN A 147 -10.96 7.60 7.38
CA ASN A 147 -11.75 7.52 8.61
C ASN A 147 -11.94 6.10 9.15
N SER A 148 -11.08 5.16 8.77
CA SER A 148 -11.05 3.81 9.34
C SER A 148 -10.28 3.78 10.64
N THR A 149 -10.55 2.77 11.48
CA THR A 149 -9.82 2.59 12.74
C THR A 149 -9.34 1.15 12.90
N VAL A 150 -8.15 0.98 13.45
CA VAL A 150 -7.62 -0.33 13.84
C VAL A 150 -7.39 -0.33 15.35
N GLY A 151 -8.13 -1.17 16.04
CA GLY A 151 -8.16 -1.24 17.50
C GLY A 151 -6.86 -1.74 18.12
N ALA A 152 -6.71 -1.56 19.41
CA ALA A 152 -5.50 -1.92 20.15
C ALA A 152 -5.16 -3.42 19.99
N GLY A 153 -3.90 -3.71 19.66
CA GLY A 153 -3.41 -5.07 19.46
C GLY A 153 -4.01 -5.79 18.23
N ALA A 154 -4.82 -5.12 17.43
CA ALA A 154 -5.35 -5.71 16.21
C ALA A 154 -4.27 -5.82 15.11
N ALA A 155 -4.39 -6.84 14.26
CA ALA A 155 -3.43 -7.11 13.19
C ALA A 155 -4.13 -7.16 11.82
N VAL A 156 -3.64 -6.36 10.90
CA VAL A 156 -4.04 -6.38 9.48
C VAL A 156 -2.90 -6.98 8.67
N GLY A 157 -3.18 -8.02 7.91
CA GLY A 157 -2.19 -8.74 7.09
C GLY A 157 -1.65 -7.92 5.93
N SER A 158 -0.79 -8.54 5.13
CA SER A 158 -0.22 -7.91 3.93
C SER A 158 -1.21 -7.91 2.77
N HIS A 159 -1.07 -6.91 1.88
CA HIS A 159 -1.94 -6.76 0.69
C HIS A 159 -3.43 -6.68 1.02
N VAL A 160 -3.77 -6.13 2.18
CA VAL A 160 -5.16 -5.91 2.59
C VAL A 160 -5.63 -4.56 2.09
N VAL A 161 -6.90 -4.51 1.67
CA VAL A 161 -7.61 -3.27 1.38
C VAL A 161 -8.74 -3.11 2.39
N LEU A 162 -8.66 -2.08 3.23
CA LEU A 162 -9.78 -1.59 4.03
C LEU A 162 -10.34 -0.35 3.34
N GLY A 163 -11.60 -0.39 2.97
CA GLY A 163 -12.34 0.75 2.44
C GLY A 163 -12.53 1.85 3.48
N ALA A 164 -13.14 2.96 3.08
CA ALA A 164 -13.43 4.05 4.00
C ALA A 164 -14.44 3.63 5.09
N GLY A 165 -14.25 4.09 6.33
CA GLY A 165 -15.15 3.82 7.44
C GLY A 165 -15.17 2.35 7.92
N VAL A 166 -14.10 1.60 7.68
CA VAL A 166 -13.93 0.24 8.21
C VAL A 166 -13.28 0.31 9.59
N HIS A 167 -13.93 -0.25 10.60
CA HIS A 167 -13.46 -0.25 11.99
C HIS A 167 -13.13 -1.66 12.42
N ILE A 168 -11.86 -1.94 12.73
CA ILE A 168 -11.40 -3.23 13.22
C ILE A 168 -11.34 -3.17 14.75
N ALA A 169 -12.06 -4.06 15.42
CA ALA A 169 -12.07 -4.12 16.87
C ALA A 169 -10.71 -4.55 17.45
N SER A 170 -10.46 -4.22 18.72
CA SER A 170 -9.23 -4.58 19.42
C SER A 170 -8.97 -6.09 19.42
N GLY A 171 -7.72 -6.50 19.18
CA GLY A 171 -7.29 -7.90 19.16
C GLY A 171 -7.75 -8.71 17.94
N VAL A 172 -8.49 -8.10 17.01
CA VAL A 172 -8.97 -8.78 15.79
C VAL A 172 -7.84 -8.92 14.78
N THR A 173 -7.79 -10.06 14.09
CA THR A 173 -6.84 -10.32 12.99
C THR A 173 -7.57 -10.38 11.67
N ILE A 174 -7.13 -9.56 10.71
CA ILE A 174 -7.53 -9.62 9.31
C ILE A 174 -6.41 -10.31 8.53
N GLY A 175 -6.71 -11.47 7.94
CA GLY A 175 -5.75 -12.23 7.14
C GLY A 175 -5.22 -11.46 5.94
N ALA A 176 -4.10 -11.90 5.36
CA ALA A 176 -3.54 -11.29 4.17
C ALA A 176 -4.52 -11.37 2.97
N HIS A 177 -4.35 -10.46 2.00
CA HIS A 177 -5.15 -10.43 0.76
C HIS A 177 -6.68 -10.28 0.98
N CYS A 178 -7.09 -9.78 2.15
CA CYS A 178 -8.48 -9.44 2.38
C CYS A 178 -8.81 -8.09 1.73
N GLU A 179 -10.03 -7.97 1.22
CA GLU A 179 -10.58 -6.72 0.75
C GLU A 179 -11.95 -6.48 1.43
N ILE A 180 -12.04 -5.42 2.21
CA ILE A 180 -13.23 -5.04 2.96
C ILE A 180 -13.67 -3.66 2.48
N VAL A 181 -14.64 -3.61 1.58
CA VAL A 181 -15.17 -2.34 1.04
C VAL A 181 -16.50 -1.93 1.68
N GLN A 182 -17.04 -2.75 2.56
CA GLN A 182 -18.25 -2.44 3.33
C GLN A 182 -17.86 -1.67 4.61
N PRO A 183 -18.32 -0.43 4.81
CA PRO A 183 -18.12 0.29 6.07
C PRO A 183 -18.77 -0.44 7.24
N GLY A 184 -18.20 -0.30 8.44
CA GLY A 184 -18.77 -0.87 9.65
C GLY A 184 -17.72 -1.45 10.60
N LEU A 185 -18.22 -2.02 11.72
CA LEU A 185 -17.38 -2.62 12.76
C LEU A 185 -17.18 -4.12 12.51
N PHE A 186 -15.92 -4.52 12.44
CA PHE A 186 -15.48 -5.91 12.30
C PHE A 186 -14.89 -6.40 13.62
N ALA A 187 -15.69 -7.16 14.36
CA ALA A 187 -15.35 -7.69 15.69
C ALA A 187 -14.92 -9.16 15.67
N LYS A 188 -14.83 -9.78 14.50
CA LYS A 188 -14.37 -11.16 14.30
C LYS A 188 -13.19 -11.18 13.33
N SER A 189 -12.23 -12.04 13.61
CA SER A 189 -11.09 -12.26 12.73
C SER A 189 -11.54 -12.85 11.39
N LEU A 190 -10.86 -12.45 10.32
CA LEU A 190 -11.11 -12.91 8.96
C LEU A 190 -9.91 -13.71 8.44
N ASN A 191 -10.21 -14.79 7.76
CA ASN A 191 -9.19 -15.61 7.10
C ASN A 191 -8.61 -14.89 5.87
N GLU A 192 -7.42 -15.30 5.46
CA GLU A 192 -6.77 -14.82 4.24
C GLU A 192 -7.70 -14.90 3.02
N GLY A 193 -7.63 -13.91 2.12
CA GLY A 193 -8.37 -13.87 0.86
C GLY A 193 -9.87 -13.65 1.02
N THR A 194 -10.34 -13.12 2.16
CA THR A 194 -11.76 -12.80 2.35
C THR A 194 -12.11 -11.47 1.69
N PHE A 195 -13.17 -11.48 0.87
CA PHE A 195 -13.75 -10.30 0.24
C PHE A 195 -15.11 -9.98 0.86
N ILE A 196 -15.27 -8.76 1.37
CA ILE A 196 -16.52 -8.27 1.95
C ILE A 196 -16.94 -7.00 1.23
N SER A 197 -18.14 -7.05 0.63
CA SER A 197 -18.74 -5.95 -0.12
C SER A 197 -20.24 -5.90 0.14
N PRO A 198 -20.86 -4.71 0.12
CA PRO A 198 -22.33 -4.59 0.22
C PRO A 198 -23.11 -5.33 -0.87
N GLN A 199 -22.44 -5.71 -1.96
CA GLN A 199 -23.06 -6.45 -3.07
C GLN A 199 -23.27 -7.93 -2.78
N PHE A 200 -22.64 -8.46 -1.72
CA PHE A 200 -22.75 -9.87 -1.32
C PHE A 200 -23.37 -9.98 0.07
N THR A 201 -24.31 -10.90 0.23
CA THR A 201 -24.96 -11.18 1.52
C THR A 201 -24.03 -11.86 2.50
N GLU A 202 -23.01 -12.57 2.00
CA GLU A 202 -22.02 -13.27 2.79
C GLU A 202 -20.59 -12.96 2.26
N PRO A 203 -19.56 -13.07 3.14
CA PRO A 203 -18.19 -12.92 2.71
C PRO A 203 -17.81 -13.93 1.62
N ALA A 204 -17.29 -13.42 0.49
CA ALA A 204 -16.74 -14.26 -0.56
C ALA A 204 -15.26 -14.57 -0.27
N ARG A 205 -14.72 -15.66 -0.83
CA ARG A 205 -13.30 -15.97 -0.83
C ARG A 205 -12.72 -15.79 -2.21
N VAL A 206 -11.68 -15.01 -2.31
CA VAL A 206 -10.87 -14.94 -3.52
C VAL A 206 -9.86 -16.10 -3.45
N TYR A 207 -10.12 -17.15 -4.21
CA TYR A 207 -9.14 -18.24 -4.32
C TYR A 207 -7.96 -17.76 -5.18
N ARG A 208 -6.73 -17.92 -4.69
CA ARG A 208 -5.58 -17.94 -5.59
C ARG A 208 -5.79 -19.12 -6.54
N VAL A 209 -5.93 -18.84 -7.84
CA VAL A 209 -5.65 -19.86 -8.84
C VAL A 209 -4.18 -20.20 -8.65
N ALA A 210 -3.89 -21.40 -8.15
CA ALA A 210 -2.52 -21.89 -8.08
C ALA A 210 -1.93 -21.67 -9.48
N ALA A 211 -0.76 -21.02 -9.55
CA ALA A 211 -0.08 -20.83 -10.82
C ALA A 211 -0.01 -22.21 -11.49
N VAL A 212 -0.70 -22.36 -12.61
CA VAL A 212 -0.62 -23.57 -13.42
C VAL A 212 0.84 -23.66 -13.83
N SER A 213 1.52 -24.65 -13.26
CA SER A 213 2.90 -24.95 -13.64
C SER A 213 2.92 -25.13 -15.17
N PRO A 214 3.86 -24.53 -15.92
CA PRO A 214 3.88 -24.60 -17.39
C PRO A 214 4.25 -25.99 -17.96
N ALA A 215 4.06 -27.04 -17.19
CA ALA A 215 4.37 -28.43 -17.58
C ALA A 215 3.08 -29.24 -17.73
N SER A 216 2.17 -28.85 -18.63
CA SER A 216 1.19 -29.76 -19.25
C SER A 216 0.39 -29.07 -20.35
N SER A 217 1.06 -28.43 -21.30
CA SER A 217 0.44 -28.07 -22.58
C SER A 217 0.53 -29.26 -23.53
N SER A 218 -0.09 -30.37 -23.20
CA SER A 218 -0.35 -31.44 -24.15
C SER A 218 -1.79 -31.92 -23.95
N ASN A 219 -2.59 -31.67 -25.00
CA ASN A 219 -3.91 -32.27 -25.26
C ASN A 219 -5.11 -31.72 -24.48
N LEU A 220 -5.66 -30.62 -24.95
CA LEU A 220 -7.10 -30.44 -25.01
C LEU A 220 -7.50 -30.27 -26.48
N MET A 221 -7.58 -31.40 -27.20
CA MET A 221 -8.35 -31.48 -28.44
C MET A 221 -9.83 -31.32 -28.07
N TRP A 222 -10.44 -30.28 -28.59
CA TRP A 222 -11.88 -30.14 -28.67
C TRP A 222 -12.40 -31.23 -29.60
N GLN A 223 -13.03 -32.28 -29.07
CA GLN A 223 -13.88 -33.18 -29.86
C GLN A 223 -15.29 -32.60 -29.83
N GLY A 224 -15.64 -31.87 -30.90
CA GLY A 224 -17.02 -31.59 -31.23
C GLY A 224 -17.69 -32.89 -31.63
N THR A 225 -18.83 -33.18 -31.07
CA THR A 225 -19.80 -34.21 -31.54
C THR A 225 -21.00 -33.52 -32.17
N PRO A 226 -21.63 -34.19 -33.16
CA PRO A 226 -22.51 -33.61 -34.15
C PRO A 226 -23.88 -33.16 -33.60
#